data_e3f7c90d6f9eb07707ea4a13f9613e79
#
_entry.id   e3f7c90d6f9eb07707ea4a13f9613e79
#
_cell.length_a   1.000
_cell.length_b   1.000
_cell.length_c   1.000
_cell.angle_alpha   90.00
_cell.angle_beta   90.00
_cell.angle_gamma   90.00
#
_symmetry.space_group_name_H-M   'P 1'
#
loop_
_entity.id
_entity.type
_entity.pdbx_description
1 polymer ?
#
loop_
_entity_poly.entity_id
_entity_poly.type
_entity_poly.pdbx_seq_one_letter_code
_entity_poly.pdbx_strand_id
1 'polypeptide(L)'
;MKKLLGLLLAMTMAWPVTASAEVLKNVDLKGEIQTIASDARHDKGNMYKSGTNFRVLAGLSADLVEDVRANVLFQYNDAWLSGTEGNTVQNYWDEVRLAEANVVLSNLFCCLEATVGRQFYGDEDSAVMYLGPNHYVFGMNKAPSLDGAKLVYSDDFKTFTMLAGKLVAYTTVTSPAGGSSTVVDDNWTVYGLDLKLNLTDTLTAQVYGYDFMNSKYDAVRDEKRHNGFYGAKATFAPEAATLSAEYARGYEANRLFREGNDSPYMVKVDAALNMDVITPRAAFYYAKGKVSPFGNYYPGLAVGHVLAGLGDPFAFYSSDGVRMFNVGVDYVWNKFVFSLDGFSFQDRTAKDSSTWEADLVAKYNHNDYVQLFAGIGYAKYSNAESDTFGRKNQDTKDNTVGQLGMLIKF
;
A
#
# COMPACT_ATOMS: atom_id res chain seq x y z
N MET A 1 -12.27 -22.64 8.07
CA MET A 1 -12.36 -22.99 9.49
C MET A 1 -11.40 -24.11 9.91
N LYS A 2 -11.42 -25.32 9.29
CA LYS A 2 -10.52 -26.43 9.71
C LYS A 2 -9.03 -26.10 9.62
N LYS A 3 -8.58 -25.34 8.61
CA LYS A 3 -7.18 -24.93 8.42
C LYS A 3 -6.74 -23.83 9.41
N LEU A 4 -7.64 -22.91 9.77
CA LEU A 4 -7.39 -21.88 10.78
C LEU A 4 -7.26 -22.48 12.19
N LEU A 5 -8.11 -23.47 12.49
CA LEU A 5 -8.04 -24.24 13.73
C LEU A 5 -6.72 -25.03 13.81
N GLY A 6 -6.24 -25.56 12.67
CA GLY A 6 -4.94 -26.24 12.56
C GLY A 6 -3.76 -25.30 12.81
N LEU A 7 -3.81 -24.05 12.35
CA LEU A 7 -2.77 -23.06 12.59
C LEU A 7 -2.73 -22.61 14.06
N LEU A 8 -3.90 -22.36 14.65
CA LEU A 8 -4.03 -22.09 16.10
C LEU A 8 -3.56 -23.28 16.94
N LEU A 9 -3.90 -24.51 16.53
CA LEU A 9 -3.44 -25.72 17.20
C LEU A 9 -1.94 -25.94 17.05
N ALA A 10 -1.35 -25.63 15.89
CA ALA A 10 0.10 -25.71 15.66
C ALA A 10 0.85 -24.67 16.51
N MET A 11 0.31 -23.47 16.67
CA MET A 11 0.87 -22.45 17.57
C MET A 11 0.78 -22.86 19.04
N THR A 12 -0.29 -23.58 19.46
CA THR A 12 -0.42 -24.08 20.82
C THR A 12 0.41 -25.34 21.08
N MET A 13 0.69 -26.17 20.07
CA MET A 13 1.53 -27.37 20.21
C MET A 13 3.04 -27.05 20.19
N ALA A 14 3.47 -25.88 19.74
CA ALA A 14 4.85 -25.43 19.88
C ALA A 14 5.23 -25.06 21.33
N TRP A 15 4.28 -25.14 22.28
CA TRP A 15 4.45 -24.66 23.65
C TRP A 15 5.07 -25.61 24.68
N PRO A 16 5.33 -26.89 24.52
CA PRO A 16 6.10 -27.58 25.54
C PRO A 16 7.48 -28.05 25.05
N VAL A 17 8.37 -27.11 24.73
CA VAL A 17 9.80 -27.41 24.79
C VAL A 17 10.32 -26.91 26.12
N THR A 18 10.10 -27.70 27.15
CA THR A 18 10.48 -27.42 28.55
C THR A 18 11.96 -27.59 28.86
N ALA A 19 12.85 -27.53 27.88
CA ALA A 19 14.28 -27.80 28.13
C ALA A 19 15.24 -26.62 27.92
N SER A 20 14.77 -25.45 27.53
CA SER A 20 15.64 -24.24 27.46
C SER A 20 14.84 -22.94 27.43
N ALA A 21 13.87 -22.82 28.32
CA ALA A 21 13.00 -21.65 28.45
C ALA A 21 13.71 -20.33 28.84
N GLU A 22 15.03 -20.35 29.07
CA GLU A 22 15.83 -19.15 29.25
C GLU A 22 16.25 -18.46 27.93
N VAL A 23 16.01 -19.09 26.78
CA VAL A 23 16.51 -18.57 25.49
C VAL A 23 15.57 -17.55 24.88
N LEU A 24 14.27 -17.63 25.13
CA LEU A 24 13.30 -16.68 24.59
C LEU A 24 12.78 -15.76 25.69
N LYS A 25 13.05 -14.48 25.56
CA LYS A 25 12.54 -13.44 26.46
C LYS A 25 11.59 -12.53 25.69
N ASN A 26 10.73 -11.82 26.42
CA ASN A 26 9.83 -10.80 25.86
C ASN A 26 9.07 -11.33 24.62
N VAL A 27 8.42 -12.49 24.77
CA VAL A 27 7.62 -13.07 23.69
C VAL A 27 6.31 -12.30 23.56
N ASP A 28 6.12 -11.66 22.43
CA ASP A 28 4.94 -10.88 22.13
C ASP A 28 4.17 -11.55 20.97
N LEU A 29 2.87 -11.74 21.17
CA LEU A 29 1.94 -12.05 20.09
C LEU A 29 1.68 -10.76 19.32
N LYS A 30 1.84 -10.78 17.99
CA LYS A 30 1.55 -9.63 17.15
C LYS A 30 0.73 -10.03 15.93
N GLY A 31 -0.10 -9.12 15.49
CA GLY A 31 -0.85 -9.35 14.27
C GLY A 31 -2.04 -8.42 14.11
N GLU A 32 -2.84 -8.75 13.09
CA GLU A 32 -4.07 -8.04 12.80
C GLU A 32 -5.09 -8.96 12.11
N ILE A 33 -6.35 -8.61 12.28
CA ILE A 33 -7.46 -9.19 11.52
C ILE A 33 -8.18 -8.02 10.85
N GLN A 34 -8.26 -8.06 9.52
CA GLN A 34 -9.04 -7.12 8.74
C GLN A 34 -10.14 -7.84 7.98
N THR A 35 -11.35 -7.31 8.06
CA THR A 35 -12.49 -7.74 7.24
C THR A 35 -13.10 -6.50 6.59
N ILE A 36 -13.33 -6.56 5.27
CA ILE A 36 -13.98 -5.50 4.52
C ILE A 36 -15.05 -6.13 3.64
N ALA A 37 -16.31 -5.76 3.89
CA ALA A 37 -17.40 -5.99 2.98
C ALA A 37 -17.58 -4.75 2.08
N SER A 38 -17.78 -4.98 0.80
CA SER A 38 -18.00 -3.91 -0.17
C SER A 38 -19.13 -4.27 -1.12
N ASP A 39 -19.95 -3.28 -1.44
CA ASP A 39 -20.96 -3.34 -2.50
C ASP A 39 -20.71 -2.20 -3.48
N ALA A 40 -20.39 -2.54 -4.72
CA ALA A 40 -20.14 -1.58 -5.76
C ALA A 40 -21.24 -1.69 -6.84
N ARG A 41 -21.92 -0.58 -7.09
CA ARG A 41 -22.96 -0.47 -8.12
C ARG A 41 -22.48 0.39 -9.25
N HIS A 42 -22.55 -0.17 -10.42
CA HIS A 42 -22.19 0.48 -11.66
C HIS A 42 -23.39 0.48 -12.61
N ASP A 43 -23.62 1.61 -13.28
CA ASP A 43 -24.84 1.80 -14.12
C ASP A 43 -24.90 0.88 -15.36
N LYS A 44 -23.77 0.35 -15.81
CA LYS A 44 -23.72 -0.67 -16.88
C LYS A 44 -22.47 -1.54 -16.79
N GLY A 45 -22.69 -2.82 -16.54
CA GLY A 45 -21.67 -3.85 -16.70
C GLY A 45 -21.05 -4.37 -15.41
N ASN A 46 -20.98 -5.68 -15.31
CA ASN A 46 -20.60 -6.51 -14.16
C ASN A 46 -19.10 -6.45 -13.78
N MET A 47 -18.44 -5.30 -13.85
CA MET A 47 -17.00 -5.23 -13.58
C MET A 47 -16.64 -5.18 -12.10
N TYR A 48 -17.56 -4.80 -11.25
CA TYR A 48 -17.30 -4.71 -9.80
C TYR A 48 -18.13 -5.75 -9.06
N LYS A 49 -17.42 -6.52 -8.26
CA LYS A 49 -18.02 -7.58 -7.46
C LYS A 49 -18.25 -7.07 -6.07
N SER A 50 -19.48 -7.17 -5.62
CA SER A 50 -19.78 -7.11 -4.20
C SER A 50 -19.19 -8.32 -3.51
N GLY A 51 -18.69 -8.15 -2.30
CA GLY A 51 -18.10 -9.27 -1.59
C GLY A 51 -17.50 -8.87 -0.25
N THR A 52 -16.86 -9.83 0.37
CA THR A 52 -16.16 -9.65 1.64
C THR A 52 -14.72 -10.15 1.49
N ASN A 53 -13.78 -9.31 1.85
CA ASN A 53 -12.37 -9.67 1.95
C ASN A 53 -12.00 -9.87 3.41
N PHE A 54 -11.17 -10.86 3.65
CA PHE A 54 -10.68 -11.20 4.97
C PHE A 54 -9.16 -11.39 4.92
N ARG A 55 -8.45 -10.75 5.83
CA ARG A 55 -7.01 -10.94 6.04
C ARG A 55 -6.73 -11.18 7.51
N VAL A 56 -5.88 -12.15 7.80
CA VAL A 56 -5.26 -12.36 9.10
C VAL A 56 -3.76 -12.28 8.93
N LEU A 57 -3.13 -11.44 9.71
CA LEU A 57 -1.71 -11.51 10.01
C LEU A 57 -1.60 -11.99 11.45
N ALA A 58 -0.82 -13.02 11.72
CA ALA A 58 -0.61 -13.53 13.06
C ALA A 58 0.79 -14.11 13.21
N GLY A 59 1.46 -13.77 14.28
CA GLY A 59 2.81 -14.21 14.52
C GLY A 59 3.34 -13.87 15.90
N LEU A 60 4.63 -14.04 16.04
CA LEU A 60 5.35 -13.86 17.29
C LEU A 60 6.58 -13.00 17.04
N SER A 61 6.94 -12.23 18.04
CA SER A 61 8.28 -11.67 18.19
C SER A 61 8.86 -12.06 19.53
N ALA A 62 10.16 -12.32 19.58
CA ALA A 62 10.84 -12.71 20.81
C ALA A 62 12.30 -12.24 20.80
N ASP A 63 12.80 -11.86 21.97
CA ASP A 63 14.21 -11.62 22.15
C ASP A 63 14.93 -12.96 22.32
N LEU A 64 15.90 -13.22 21.44
CA LEU A 64 16.73 -14.43 21.50
C LEU A 64 17.86 -14.26 22.52
N VAL A 65 18.51 -13.13 22.45
CA VAL A 65 19.51 -12.63 23.40
C VAL A 65 19.41 -11.13 23.45
N GLU A 66 20.24 -10.48 24.30
CA GLU A 66 20.36 -9.01 24.32
C GLU A 66 20.65 -8.48 22.90
N ASP A 67 19.95 -7.41 22.50
CA ASP A 67 20.07 -6.78 21.17
C ASP A 67 19.72 -7.67 19.95
N VAL A 68 19.14 -8.86 20.15
CA VAL A 68 18.76 -9.75 19.06
C VAL A 68 17.30 -10.19 19.21
N ARG A 69 16.45 -9.72 18.31
CA ARG A 69 15.01 -10.05 18.26
C ARG A 69 14.65 -10.80 16.99
N ALA A 70 13.89 -11.87 17.12
CA ALA A 70 13.32 -12.59 15.97
C ALA A 70 11.84 -12.25 15.81
N ASN A 71 11.41 -12.14 14.56
CA ASN A 71 10.02 -11.93 14.19
C ASN A 71 9.59 -12.99 13.18
N VAL A 72 8.40 -13.56 13.38
CA VAL A 72 7.74 -14.46 12.43
C VAL A 72 6.28 -14.06 12.34
N LEU A 73 5.79 -13.76 11.15
CA LEU A 73 4.42 -13.38 10.88
C LEU A 73 3.88 -14.17 9.69
N PHE A 74 2.75 -14.81 9.86
CA PHE A 74 2.03 -15.51 8.81
C PHE A 74 0.85 -14.67 8.35
N GLN A 75 0.54 -14.79 7.08
CA GLN A 75 -0.62 -14.17 6.44
C GLN A 75 -1.56 -15.24 5.91
N TYR A 76 -2.84 -15.07 6.19
CA TYR A 76 -3.93 -15.76 5.53
C TYR A 76 -4.89 -14.75 4.93
N ASN A 77 -5.29 -14.97 3.69
CA ASN A 77 -6.27 -14.15 2.99
C ASN A 77 -7.38 -15.04 2.44
N ASP A 78 -8.57 -14.48 2.44
CA ASP A 78 -9.72 -15.08 1.79
C ASP A 78 -10.64 -13.98 1.24
N ALA A 79 -11.42 -14.30 0.22
CA ALA A 79 -12.40 -13.42 -0.36
C ALA A 79 -13.65 -14.19 -0.76
N TRP A 80 -14.79 -13.73 -0.25
CA TRP A 80 -16.11 -14.20 -0.66
C TRP A 80 -16.74 -13.19 -1.61
N LEU A 81 -16.66 -13.46 -2.89
CA LEU A 81 -17.18 -12.57 -3.92
C LEU A 81 -18.54 -13.10 -4.41
N SER A 82 -19.54 -12.23 -4.40
CA SER A 82 -20.80 -12.48 -5.04
C SER A 82 -20.78 -11.90 -6.45
N GLY A 83 -21.06 -12.70 -7.48
CA GLY A 83 -21.26 -12.15 -8.81
C GLY A 83 -20.88 -13.08 -9.95
N THR A 84 -21.63 -12.93 -11.00
CA THR A 84 -21.78 -13.66 -12.22
C THR A 84 -20.49 -14.19 -12.84
N GLU A 85 -20.65 -15.41 -13.25
CA GLU A 85 -19.95 -16.21 -14.25
C GLU A 85 -18.74 -15.60 -14.95
N GLY A 86 -17.59 -16.23 -14.76
CA GLY A 86 -16.51 -16.22 -15.73
C GLY A 86 -15.18 -15.59 -15.32
N ASN A 87 -15.06 -14.92 -14.18
CA ASN A 87 -13.77 -14.46 -13.71
C ASN A 87 -13.42 -15.09 -12.38
N THR A 88 -12.67 -16.16 -12.45
CA THR A 88 -12.08 -16.93 -11.39
C THR A 88 -11.03 -16.13 -10.63
N VAL A 89 -11.47 -15.17 -9.82
CA VAL A 89 -10.63 -14.65 -8.73
C VAL A 89 -10.58 -15.65 -7.57
N GLN A 90 -11.34 -16.75 -7.70
CA GLN A 90 -11.60 -17.74 -6.66
C GLN A 90 -10.37 -18.52 -6.16
N ASN A 91 -9.27 -18.59 -6.89
CA ASN A 91 -8.24 -19.58 -6.57
C ASN A 91 -6.93 -19.00 -6.04
N TYR A 92 -6.87 -17.72 -5.71
CA TYR A 92 -5.60 -17.11 -5.30
C TYR A 92 -5.48 -16.84 -3.80
N TRP A 93 -6.51 -17.14 -3.01
CA TRP A 93 -6.65 -16.54 -1.69
C TRP A 93 -6.55 -17.51 -0.51
N ASP A 94 -6.59 -18.83 -0.75
CA ASP A 94 -6.64 -19.88 0.28
C ASP A 94 -5.29 -20.27 0.91
N GLU A 95 -4.23 -19.51 0.70
CA GLU A 95 -2.92 -19.92 1.14
C GLU A 95 -2.44 -19.16 2.39
N VAL A 96 -1.96 -19.92 3.37
CA VAL A 96 -1.15 -19.37 4.44
C VAL A 96 0.24 -19.09 3.91
N ARG A 97 0.71 -17.87 4.08
CA ARG A 97 2.02 -17.41 3.60
C ARG A 97 2.83 -16.81 4.72
N LEU A 98 4.14 -16.86 4.57
CA LEU A 98 5.06 -16.18 5.45
C LEU A 98 5.14 -14.71 5.02
N ALA A 99 4.63 -13.81 5.87
CA ALA A 99 4.64 -12.37 5.62
C ALA A 99 5.92 -11.71 6.14
N GLU A 100 6.38 -12.12 7.35
CA GLU A 100 7.67 -11.73 7.90
C GLU A 100 8.38 -12.95 8.48
N ALA A 101 9.70 -12.99 8.33
CA ALA A 101 10.60 -13.90 9.01
C ALA A 101 11.99 -13.25 9.03
N ASN A 102 12.29 -12.54 10.09
CA ASN A 102 13.52 -11.76 10.17
C ASN A 102 14.10 -11.78 11.58
N VAL A 103 15.37 -11.41 11.62
CA VAL A 103 16.11 -11.12 12.85
C VAL A 103 16.50 -9.66 12.83
N VAL A 104 16.22 -8.97 13.92
CA VAL A 104 16.64 -7.60 14.18
C VAL A 104 17.82 -7.63 15.13
N LEU A 105 18.90 -7.01 14.72
CA LEU A 105 20.13 -6.81 15.49
C LEU A 105 20.20 -5.32 15.85
N SER A 106 19.94 -5.00 17.09
CA SER A 106 20.03 -3.62 17.60
C SER A 106 21.45 -3.33 18.09
N ASN A 107 21.75 -2.05 18.23
CA ASN A 107 23.05 -1.58 18.81
C ASN A 107 24.32 -2.11 18.11
N LEU A 108 24.22 -2.53 16.84
CA LEU A 108 25.40 -2.88 16.08
C LEU A 108 26.35 -1.68 15.98
N PHE A 109 27.60 -1.87 16.39
CA PHE A 109 28.60 -0.79 16.43
C PHE A 109 28.09 0.49 17.10
N CYS A 110 27.31 0.30 18.18
CA CYS A 110 26.70 1.31 19.08
C CYS A 110 25.48 2.10 18.55
N CYS A 111 25.15 2.09 17.28
CA CYS A 111 24.08 2.96 16.78
C CYS A 111 23.44 2.49 15.44
N LEU A 112 23.77 1.29 15.00
CA LEU A 112 23.13 0.68 13.83
C LEU A 112 22.12 -0.38 14.25
N GLU A 113 20.99 -0.40 13.58
CA GLU A 113 20.05 -1.52 13.59
C GLU A 113 20.12 -2.24 12.25
N ALA A 114 20.23 -3.57 12.28
CA ALA A 114 20.13 -4.39 11.09
C ALA A 114 18.93 -5.32 11.18
N THR A 115 18.10 -5.33 10.16
CA THR A 115 17.03 -6.33 9.97
C THR A 115 17.40 -7.23 8.81
N VAL A 116 17.47 -8.54 9.04
CA VAL A 116 17.85 -9.53 8.01
C VAL A 116 16.74 -10.57 7.89
N GLY A 117 16.28 -10.82 6.67
CA GLY A 117 15.21 -11.77 6.37
C GLY A 117 14.01 -11.12 5.69
N ARG A 118 12.86 -11.79 5.77
CA ARG A 118 11.60 -11.29 5.21
C ARG A 118 11.00 -10.22 6.09
N GLN A 119 10.73 -9.04 5.53
CA GLN A 119 10.28 -7.86 6.27
C GLN A 119 9.39 -6.95 5.44
N PHE A 120 8.56 -6.15 6.12
CA PHE A 120 7.87 -5.02 5.52
C PHE A 120 8.79 -3.80 5.41
N TYR A 121 8.43 -2.87 4.52
CA TYR A 121 9.22 -1.66 4.30
C TYR A 121 8.37 -0.49 3.82
N GLY A 122 8.69 0.71 4.31
CA GLY A 122 8.06 1.98 3.91
C GLY A 122 6.82 2.32 4.72
N ASP A 123 6.28 3.50 4.44
CA ASP A 123 5.08 4.03 5.08
C ASP A 123 3.86 3.75 4.20
N GLU A 124 2.71 3.41 4.81
CA GLU A 124 1.48 3.05 4.10
C GLU A 124 0.95 4.18 3.19
N ASP A 125 1.22 5.43 3.53
CA ASP A 125 0.82 6.62 2.75
C ASP A 125 1.84 7.03 1.69
N SER A 126 2.92 6.26 1.52
CA SER A 126 3.95 6.55 0.52
C SER A 126 3.42 6.40 -0.90
N ALA A 127 3.60 7.44 -1.70
CA ALA A 127 3.26 7.40 -3.12
C ALA A 127 4.29 6.64 -3.98
N VAL A 128 5.45 6.28 -3.43
CA VAL A 128 6.57 5.72 -4.20
C VAL A 128 7.05 4.36 -3.72
N MET A 129 7.06 4.08 -2.41
CA MET A 129 7.60 2.81 -1.91
C MET A 129 6.88 2.38 -0.63
N TYR A 130 6.12 1.31 -0.74
CA TYR A 130 5.49 0.63 0.38
C TYR A 130 5.41 -0.87 0.14
N LEU A 131 5.88 -1.64 1.07
CA LEU A 131 5.77 -3.10 1.11
C LEU A 131 5.21 -3.48 2.49
N GLY A 132 3.92 -3.77 2.53
CA GLY A 132 3.24 -4.07 3.78
C GLY A 132 1.74 -4.29 3.61
N PRO A 133 1.01 -4.47 4.70
CA PRO A 133 -0.43 -4.66 4.67
C PRO A 133 -1.17 -3.35 4.37
N ASN A 134 -2.01 -3.34 3.34
CA ASN A 134 -2.90 -2.22 3.06
C ASN A 134 -4.14 -2.28 3.94
N HIS A 135 -4.50 -1.13 4.53
CA HIS A 135 -5.68 -1.02 5.36
C HIS A 135 -6.81 -0.28 4.63
N TYR A 136 -8.05 -0.64 4.94
CA TYR A 136 -9.29 0.01 4.45
C TYR A 136 -9.51 -0.07 2.93
N VAL A 137 -8.71 -0.81 2.19
CA VAL A 137 -8.85 -0.97 0.74
C VAL A 137 -9.40 -2.36 0.40
N PHE A 138 -10.60 -2.37 -0.21
CA PHE A 138 -11.21 -3.61 -0.67
C PHE A 138 -10.41 -4.21 -1.83
N GLY A 139 -10.16 -5.52 -1.78
CA GLY A 139 -9.43 -6.24 -2.83
C GLY A 139 -7.91 -6.26 -2.67
N MET A 140 -7.35 -5.44 -1.77
CA MET A 140 -5.91 -5.41 -1.50
C MET A 140 -5.56 -6.20 -0.23
N ASN A 141 -5.71 -7.51 -0.31
CA ASN A 141 -5.53 -8.38 0.85
C ASN A 141 -4.10 -8.85 1.06
N LYS A 142 -3.22 -8.64 0.09
CA LYS A 142 -1.84 -9.11 0.18
C LYS A 142 -0.96 -8.05 0.82
N ALA A 143 -0.06 -8.49 1.69
CA ALA A 143 1.01 -7.68 2.22
C ALA A 143 2.31 -8.09 1.50
N PRO A 144 2.77 -7.35 0.48
CA PRO A 144 4.06 -7.59 -0.14
C PRO A 144 5.17 -7.38 0.89
N SER A 145 6.26 -8.11 0.72
CA SER A 145 7.41 -8.04 1.62
C SER A 145 8.73 -8.09 0.84
N LEU A 146 9.83 -7.89 1.54
CA LEU A 146 11.18 -7.94 1.02
C LEU A 146 11.97 -9.06 1.72
N ASP A 147 12.61 -9.94 0.96
CA ASP A 147 13.61 -10.89 1.44
C ASP A 147 15.01 -10.27 1.29
N GLY A 148 15.58 -9.77 2.37
CA GLY A 148 16.86 -9.06 2.28
C GLY A 148 17.39 -8.52 3.59
N ALA A 149 18.16 -7.46 3.50
CA ALA A 149 18.74 -6.75 4.62
C ALA A 149 18.37 -5.27 4.58
N LYS A 150 18.07 -4.73 5.74
CA LYS A 150 17.88 -3.30 6.01
C LYS A 150 18.85 -2.90 7.11
N LEU A 151 19.59 -1.83 6.90
CA LEU A 151 20.44 -1.20 7.90
C LEU A 151 19.90 0.21 8.18
N VAL A 152 19.75 0.54 9.45
CA VAL A 152 19.26 1.85 9.90
C VAL A 152 20.26 2.43 10.88
N TYR A 153 20.72 3.62 10.59
CA TYR A 153 21.40 4.49 11.56
C TYR A 153 20.41 5.59 11.94
N SER A 154 20.19 5.83 13.22
CA SER A 154 19.31 6.89 13.69
C SER A 154 19.91 7.62 14.87
N ASP A 155 19.87 8.95 14.82
CA ASP A 155 20.13 9.86 15.92
C ASP A 155 19.05 10.96 15.95
N ASP A 156 19.16 11.92 16.86
CA ASP A 156 18.16 12.99 17.01
C ASP A 156 18.01 13.86 15.74
N PHE A 157 19.08 13.99 14.97
CA PHE A 157 19.12 14.85 13.79
C PHE A 157 18.78 14.11 12.50
N LYS A 158 19.16 12.82 12.37
CA LYS A 158 19.01 12.09 11.10
C LYS A 158 18.69 10.62 11.29
N THR A 159 17.99 10.08 10.30
CA THR A 159 17.84 8.64 10.09
C THR A 159 18.35 8.31 8.70
N PHE A 160 19.30 7.40 8.60
CA PHE A 160 19.83 6.90 7.35
C PHE A 160 19.50 5.43 7.21
N THR A 161 18.83 5.06 6.12
CA THR A 161 18.42 3.67 5.85
C THR A 161 19.07 3.19 4.55
N MET A 162 19.65 2.00 4.60
CA MET A 162 20.10 1.23 3.45
C MET A 162 19.26 -0.02 3.33
N LEU A 163 18.89 -0.38 2.10
CA LEU A 163 18.03 -1.52 1.80
C LEU A 163 18.62 -2.33 0.64
N ALA A 164 18.65 -3.64 0.77
CA ALA A 164 18.99 -4.55 -0.33
C ALA A 164 18.24 -5.87 -0.18
N GLY A 165 17.56 -6.32 -1.24
CA GLY A 165 16.84 -7.59 -1.18
C GLY A 165 16.01 -7.89 -2.41
N LYS A 166 15.32 -9.02 -2.35
CA LYS A 166 14.38 -9.47 -3.37
C LYS A 166 12.96 -9.12 -2.96
N LEU A 167 12.19 -8.59 -3.89
CA LEU A 167 10.78 -8.35 -3.68
C LEU A 167 10.01 -9.67 -3.69
N VAL A 168 9.25 -9.88 -2.64
CA VAL A 168 8.28 -10.98 -2.55
C VAL A 168 6.91 -10.38 -2.84
N ALA A 169 6.68 -10.06 -4.12
CA ALA A 169 5.43 -9.48 -4.56
C ALA A 169 4.48 -10.58 -5.06
N TYR A 170 3.38 -10.76 -4.38
CA TYR A 170 2.32 -11.71 -4.74
C TYR A 170 1.22 -11.01 -5.55
N THR A 171 1.58 -10.29 -6.60
CA THR A 171 0.58 -9.58 -7.41
C THR A 171 0.30 -10.36 -8.68
N THR A 172 -0.79 -11.09 -8.70
CA THR A 172 -1.39 -11.51 -9.97
C THR A 172 -2.31 -10.37 -10.40
N VAL A 173 -1.88 -9.60 -11.36
CA VAL A 173 -2.72 -8.57 -11.97
C VAL A 173 -3.56 -9.23 -13.05
N THR A 174 -4.83 -9.45 -12.78
CA THR A 174 -5.78 -9.80 -13.81
C THR A 174 -6.33 -8.49 -14.39
N SER A 175 -5.95 -8.16 -15.61
CA SER A 175 -6.56 -7.03 -16.30
C SER A 175 -8.09 -7.22 -16.36
N PRO A 176 -8.89 -6.22 -16.01
CA PRO A 176 -10.34 -6.28 -16.16
C PRO A 176 -10.81 -6.53 -17.60
N ALA A 177 -9.94 -6.31 -18.58
CA ALA A 177 -10.21 -6.48 -20.01
C ALA A 177 -9.89 -7.89 -20.55
N GLY A 178 -9.67 -8.88 -19.69
CA GLY A 178 -9.45 -10.26 -20.13
C GLY A 178 -8.09 -10.52 -20.80
N GLY A 179 -7.15 -9.60 -20.70
CA GLY A 179 -5.80 -9.72 -21.25
C GLY A 179 -4.75 -9.95 -20.17
N SER A 180 -3.90 -10.90 -20.41
CA SER A 180 -2.71 -11.37 -19.71
C SER A 180 -2.51 -10.91 -18.25
N SER A 181 -2.52 -11.86 -17.34
CA SER A 181 -2.02 -11.70 -15.98
C SER A 181 -0.53 -11.34 -16.00
N THR A 182 -0.20 -10.14 -15.60
CA THR A 182 1.19 -9.81 -15.30
C THR A 182 1.48 -10.33 -13.89
N VAL A 183 2.07 -11.51 -13.81
CA VAL A 183 2.68 -11.97 -12.56
C VAL A 183 3.85 -11.01 -12.32
N VAL A 184 3.81 -10.23 -11.26
CA VAL A 184 5.03 -9.58 -10.78
C VAL A 184 5.89 -10.71 -10.23
N ASP A 185 6.85 -11.07 -11.05
CA ASP A 185 7.75 -12.17 -10.82
C ASP A 185 8.67 -11.81 -9.63
N ASP A 186 8.89 -12.74 -8.73
CA ASP A 186 9.79 -12.68 -7.57
C ASP A 186 11.28 -12.51 -7.91
N ASN A 187 11.60 -12.12 -9.15
CA ASN A 187 12.94 -11.89 -9.63
C ASN A 187 13.42 -10.42 -9.52
N TRP A 188 12.62 -9.53 -8.95
CA TRP A 188 13.05 -8.16 -8.73
C TRP A 188 13.94 -8.06 -7.50
N THR A 189 15.14 -7.55 -7.70
CA THR A 189 16.03 -7.12 -6.61
C THR A 189 15.89 -5.62 -6.45
N VAL A 190 15.80 -5.14 -5.23
CA VAL A 190 15.79 -3.72 -4.89
C VAL A 190 17.03 -3.36 -4.10
N TYR A 191 17.58 -2.21 -4.42
CA TYR A 191 18.59 -1.49 -3.63
C TYR A 191 18.02 -0.12 -3.30
N GLY A 192 18.09 0.30 -2.06
CA GLY A 192 17.53 1.57 -1.61
C GLY A 192 18.45 2.31 -0.65
N LEU A 193 18.41 3.62 -0.77
CA LEU A 193 19.02 4.57 0.16
C LEU A 193 17.98 5.60 0.52
N ASP A 194 17.85 5.90 1.80
CA ASP A 194 16.95 6.91 2.34
C ASP A 194 17.65 7.68 3.45
N LEU A 195 17.58 8.99 3.39
CA LEU A 195 18.10 9.89 4.40
C LEU A 195 17.01 10.87 4.81
N LYS A 196 16.55 10.76 6.04
CA LYS A 196 15.63 11.70 6.68
C LYS A 196 16.40 12.57 7.67
N LEU A 197 16.18 13.87 7.61
CA LEU A 197 16.79 14.88 8.45
C LEU A 197 15.71 15.59 9.29
N ASN A 198 15.89 15.68 10.57
CA ASN A 198 15.10 16.49 11.50
C ASN A 198 15.78 17.87 11.60
N LEU A 199 15.43 18.78 10.71
CA LEU A 199 16.08 20.10 10.62
C LEU A 199 15.71 21.00 11.80
N THR A 200 14.46 20.87 12.26
CA THR A 200 13.92 21.46 13.49
C THR A 200 12.86 20.52 14.05
N ASP A 201 12.30 20.83 15.23
CA ASP A 201 11.20 20.06 15.85
C ASP A 201 9.95 20.00 14.95
N THR A 202 9.82 20.93 14.00
CA THR A 202 8.65 21.04 13.11
C THR A 202 8.98 20.83 11.63
N LEU A 203 10.26 20.76 11.24
CA LEU A 203 10.66 20.65 9.86
C LEU A 203 11.52 19.42 9.63
N THR A 204 11.05 18.51 8.80
CA THR A 204 11.82 17.36 8.35
C THR A 204 12.06 17.43 6.84
N ALA A 205 13.20 16.92 6.40
CA ALA A 205 13.52 16.74 5.00
C ALA A 205 13.97 15.29 4.76
N GLN A 206 13.62 14.74 3.62
CA GLN A 206 13.99 13.38 3.24
C GLN A 206 14.47 13.38 1.80
N VAL A 207 15.52 12.62 1.51
CA VAL A 207 15.96 12.31 0.16
C VAL A 207 16.13 10.81 0.03
N TYR A 208 15.69 10.23 -1.08
CA TYR A 208 15.71 8.80 -1.28
C TYR A 208 16.03 8.42 -2.72
N GLY A 209 16.50 7.21 -2.90
CA GLY A 209 16.69 6.61 -4.21
C GLY A 209 16.57 5.09 -4.12
N TYR A 210 15.90 4.51 -5.12
CA TYR A 210 15.70 3.08 -5.23
C TYR A 210 16.00 2.62 -6.65
N ASP A 211 16.72 1.50 -6.76
CA ASP A 211 17.01 0.81 -8.00
C ASP A 211 16.40 -0.59 -7.97
N PHE A 212 15.65 -0.93 -8.99
CA PHE A 212 15.00 -2.21 -9.17
C PHE A 212 15.59 -2.93 -10.36
N MET A 213 16.14 -4.10 -10.13
CA MET A 213 16.74 -4.92 -11.15
C MET A 213 15.96 -6.23 -11.31
N ASN A 214 15.44 -6.48 -12.51
CA ASN A 214 14.86 -7.78 -12.84
C ASN A 214 15.93 -8.70 -13.40
N SER A 215 16.15 -9.83 -12.75
CA SER A 215 17.17 -10.82 -13.18
C SER A 215 16.72 -11.69 -14.34
N LYS A 216 15.44 -11.70 -14.71
CA LYS A 216 15.00 -12.41 -15.92
C LYS A 216 15.47 -11.64 -17.15
N TYR A 217 16.33 -12.29 -17.86
CA TYR A 217 16.78 -11.87 -19.17
C TYR A 217 15.62 -11.98 -20.17
N ASP A 218 15.27 -10.87 -20.79
CA ASP A 218 14.36 -10.89 -21.92
C ASP A 218 15.13 -11.31 -23.17
N ALA A 219 15.08 -12.60 -23.50
CA ALA A 219 15.78 -13.17 -24.65
C ALA A 219 15.40 -12.51 -26.01
N VAL A 220 14.29 -11.79 -26.04
CA VAL A 220 13.84 -11.04 -27.24
C VAL A 220 14.53 -9.68 -27.35
N ARG A 221 15.08 -9.14 -26.23
CA ARG A 221 15.59 -7.76 -26.17
C ARG A 221 17.01 -7.58 -25.67
N ASP A 222 17.69 -8.67 -25.30
CA ASP A 222 19.10 -8.68 -24.85
C ASP A 222 19.46 -7.71 -23.69
N GLU A 223 18.49 -7.34 -22.84
CA GLU A 223 18.69 -6.33 -21.83
C GLU A 223 18.25 -6.79 -20.43
N LYS A 224 19.09 -6.57 -19.41
CA LYS A 224 18.68 -6.59 -18.01
C LYS A 224 17.76 -5.40 -17.76
N ARG A 225 16.62 -5.65 -17.10
CA ARG A 225 15.65 -4.61 -16.84
C ARG A 225 16.02 -3.88 -15.56
N HIS A 226 16.43 -2.64 -15.68
CA HIS A 226 16.61 -1.71 -14.59
C HIS A 226 15.48 -0.69 -14.58
N ASN A 227 14.92 -0.45 -13.41
CA ASN A 227 14.01 0.66 -13.14
C ASN A 227 14.43 1.29 -11.83
N GLY A 228 14.35 2.58 -11.75
CA GLY A 228 14.64 3.22 -10.51
C GLY A 228 13.96 4.57 -10.42
N PHE A 229 13.93 5.09 -9.22
CA PHE A 229 13.49 6.44 -8.96
C PHE A 229 14.27 7.05 -7.80
N TYR A 230 14.33 8.35 -7.81
CA TYR A 230 14.87 9.15 -6.73
C TYR A 230 13.97 10.33 -6.46
N GLY A 231 13.98 10.80 -5.24
CA GLY A 231 13.09 11.88 -4.83
C GLY A 231 13.52 12.58 -3.58
N ALA A 232 12.74 13.62 -3.26
CA ALA A 232 12.86 14.37 -2.03
C ALA A 232 11.46 14.71 -1.50
N LYS A 233 11.34 14.72 -0.17
CA LYS A 233 10.14 15.11 0.57
C LYS A 233 10.53 16.10 1.65
N ALA A 234 9.74 17.12 1.86
CA ALA A 234 9.84 18.04 2.98
C ALA A 234 8.49 18.08 3.70
N THR A 235 8.53 18.05 5.02
CA THR A 235 7.31 18.16 5.84
C THR A 235 7.53 19.22 6.91
N PHE A 236 6.65 20.19 6.94
CA PHE A 236 6.55 21.20 7.98
C PHE A 236 5.29 20.96 8.79
N ALA A 237 5.44 20.62 10.06
CA ALA A 237 4.35 20.17 10.93
C ALA A 237 4.40 20.88 12.30
N PRO A 238 4.11 22.20 12.36
CA PRO A 238 3.81 22.86 13.63
C PRO A 238 2.50 22.33 14.22
N GLU A 239 2.23 22.62 15.48
CA GLU A 239 1.06 22.13 16.20
C GLU A 239 -0.27 22.37 15.44
N ALA A 240 -0.43 23.55 14.86
CA ALA A 240 -1.66 23.97 14.20
C ALA A 240 -1.80 23.52 12.74
N ALA A 241 -0.75 22.97 12.11
CA ALA A 241 -0.81 22.65 10.67
C ALA A 241 0.20 21.58 10.27
N THR A 242 -0.06 20.91 9.16
CA THR A 242 0.91 20.06 8.49
C THR A 242 0.95 20.43 7.01
N LEU A 243 2.13 20.64 6.46
CA LEU A 243 2.37 20.84 5.04
C LEU A 243 3.46 19.89 4.60
N SER A 244 3.20 19.10 3.58
CA SER A 244 4.17 18.17 2.99
C SER A 244 4.27 18.40 1.49
N ALA A 245 5.47 18.35 0.96
CA ALA A 245 5.73 18.39 -0.46
C ALA A 245 6.74 17.31 -0.84
N GLU A 246 6.44 16.57 -1.90
CA GLU A 246 7.27 15.47 -2.38
C GLU A 246 7.43 15.57 -3.90
N TYR A 247 8.65 15.33 -4.36
CA TYR A 247 9.00 15.19 -5.77
C TYR A 247 9.75 13.89 -5.97
N ALA A 248 9.35 13.08 -6.93
CA ALA A 248 10.11 11.92 -7.36
C ALA A 248 10.24 11.87 -8.88
N ARG A 249 11.35 11.31 -9.34
CA ARG A 249 11.64 11.11 -10.76
C ARG A 249 12.14 9.70 -10.99
N GLY A 250 11.54 9.02 -11.97
CA GLY A 250 12.03 7.76 -12.48
C GLY A 250 13.18 7.97 -13.48
N TYR A 251 14.10 7.02 -13.52
CA TYR A 251 15.15 6.96 -14.54
C TYR A 251 15.11 5.58 -15.23
N GLU A 252 15.54 5.57 -16.48
CA GLU A 252 15.61 4.38 -17.34
C GLU A 252 14.38 3.47 -17.23
N ALA A 253 13.20 4.09 -17.33
CA ALA A 253 11.97 3.32 -17.29
C ALA A 253 11.99 2.27 -18.39
N ASN A 254 12.08 1.05 -17.98
CA ASN A 254 11.85 -0.09 -18.85
C ASN A 254 10.52 0.09 -19.58
N ARG A 255 10.44 -0.38 -20.82
CA ARG A 255 9.27 -0.30 -21.71
C ARG A 255 7.96 -0.88 -21.15
N LEU A 256 7.99 -1.59 -20.02
CA LEU A 256 6.77 -2.01 -19.30
C LEU A 256 5.98 -0.82 -18.72
N PHE A 257 6.64 0.30 -18.44
CA PHE A 257 6.05 1.50 -17.84
C PHE A 257 6.24 2.73 -18.73
N ARG A 258 6.71 2.53 -19.96
CA ARG A 258 7.04 3.60 -20.89
C ARG A 258 6.18 3.54 -22.13
N GLU A 259 5.35 4.54 -22.32
CA GLU A 259 4.98 5.03 -23.64
C GLU A 259 5.66 6.41 -23.80
N GLY A 260 6.53 6.53 -24.77
CA GLY A 260 7.28 7.76 -25.02
C GLY A 260 8.71 7.82 -24.48
N ASN A 261 9.45 8.85 -24.87
CA ASN A 261 10.88 9.05 -24.56
C ASN A 261 11.16 9.77 -23.23
N ASP A 262 10.13 10.12 -22.46
CA ASP A 262 10.27 10.98 -21.29
C ASP A 262 10.39 10.18 -19.99
N SER A 263 11.31 10.59 -19.11
CA SER A 263 11.42 10.04 -17.76
C SER A 263 10.17 10.40 -16.95
N PRO A 264 9.54 9.43 -16.25
CA PRO A 264 8.39 9.71 -15.42
C PRO A 264 8.77 10.57 -14.20
N TYR A 265 7.84 11.40 -13.76
CA TYR A 265 8.00 12.13 -12.50
C TYR A 265 6.67 12.38 -11.83
N MET A 266 6.70 12.62 -10.53
CA MET A 266 5.54 13.01 -9.75
C MET A 266 5.84 14.21 -8.85
N VAL A 267 4.77 14.93 -8.53
CA VAL A 267 4.72 15.96 -7.49
C VAL A 267 3.51 15.65 -6.61
N LYS A 268 3.70 15.63 -5.30
CA LYS A 268 2.63 15.51 -4.30
C LYS A 268 2.75 16.65 -3.31
N VAL A 269 1.65 17.29 -2.98
CA VAL A 269 1.57 18.32 -1.94
C VAL A 269 0.35 18.02 -1.09
N ASP A 270 0.53 17.92 0.21
CA ASP A 270 -0.52 17.70 1.19
C ASP A 270 -0.50 18.83 2.22
N ALA A 271 -1.67 19.29 2.61
CA ALA A 271 -1.85 20.29 3.66
C ALA A 271 -3.01 19.90 4.57
N ALA A 272 -2.83 20.09 5.87
CA ALA A 272 -3.88 19.92 6.87
C ALA A 272 -3.78 21.02 7.93
N LEU A 273 -4.93 21.44 8.47
CA LEU A 273 -5.02 22.39 9.60
C LEU A 273 -5.58 21.63 10.81
N ASN A 274 -4.83 21.59 11.89
CA ASN A 274 -5.23 20.91 13.13
C ASN A 274 -6.02 21.87 14.02
N MET A 275 -7.35 21.75 14.01
CA MET A 275 -8.24 22.62 14.78
C MET A 275 -9.05 21.75 15.75
N ASP A 276 -8.43 21.32 16.85
CA ASP A 276 -9.02 20.45 17.88
C ASP A 276 -9.80 19.24 17.28
N VAL A 277 -11.12 19.45 17.09
CA VAL A 277 -12.05 18.41 16.61
C VAL A 277 -12.24 18.39 15.09
N ILE A 278 -11.75 19.39 14.39
CA ILE A 278 -11.90 19.52 12.93
C ILE A 278 -10.52 19.64 12.29
N THR A 279 -10.29 18.86 11.24
CA THR A 279 -9.04 18.89 10.46
C THR A 279 -9.37 19.06 8.98
N PRO A 280 -9.50 20.31 8.48
CA PRO A 280 -9.54 20.54 7.04
C PRO A 280 -8.22 20.11 6.39
N ARG A 281 -8.32 19.48 5.23
CA ARG A 281 -7.16 19.02 4.47
C ARG A 281 -7.32 19.23 2.98
N ALA A 282 -6.21 19.37 2.30
CA ALA A 282 -6.15 19.43 0.85
C ALA A 282 -4.92 18.68 0.34
N ALA A 283 -5.05 18.05 -0.81
CA ALA A 283 -3.94 17.40 -1.48
C ALA A 283 -3.96 17.69 -2.97
N PHE A 284 -2.76 17.76 -3.52
CA PHE A 284 -2.50 17.82 -4.94
C PHE A 284 -1.51 16.72 -5.32
N TYR A 285 -1.85 15.94 -6.33
CA TYR A 285 -0.97 14.94 -6.90
C TYR A 285 -0.91 15.12 -8.41
N TYR A 286 0.29 15.11 -8.95
CA TYR A 286 0.54 15.13 -10.38
C TYR A 286 1.59 14.08 -10.71
N ALA A 287 1.28 13.21 -11.66
CA ALA A 287 2.25 12.27 -12.21
C ALA A 287 2.29 12.37 -13.72
N LYS A 288 3.49 12.32 -14.30
CA LYS A 288 3.76 12.07 -15.70
C LYS A 288 4.34 10.67 -15.82
N GLY A 289 3.58 9.72 -16.38
CA GLY A 289 3.98 8.31 -16.39
C GLY A 289 3.96 7.66 -15.00
N LYS A 290 4.50 6.48 -14.91
CA LYS A 290 4.61 5.71 -13.65
C LYS A 290 5.99 5.92 -13.05
N VAL A 291 6.05 6.49 -11.86
CA VAL A 291 7.30 6.69 -11.14
C VAL A 291 7.72 5.42 -10.43
N SER A 292 6.79 4.76 -9.75
CA SER A 292 7.04 3.52 -9.02
C SER A 292 5.84 2.59 -9.08
N PRO A 293 6.04 1.28 -9.22
CA PRO A 293 4.97 0.28 -9.11
C PRO A 293 4.64 -0.10 -7.66
N PHE A 294 5.33 0.44 -6.68
CA PHE A 294 5.26 0.04 -5.27
C PHE A 294 4.67 1.11 -4.36
N GLY A 295 4.16 2.19 -4.93
CA GLY A 295 3.45 3.20 -4.17
C GLY A 295 2.08 2.71 -3.68
N ASN A 296 1.63 3.24 -2.57
CA ASN A 296 0.38 2.82 -1.90
C ASN A 296 -0.60 3.97 -1.68
N TYR A 297 -0.52 5.00 -2.47
CA TYR A 297 -1.40 6.15 -2.32
C TYR A 297 -2.78 5.89 -2.96
N TYR A 298 -3.82 5.73 -2.15
CA TYR A 298 -5.21 5.47 -2.57
C TYR A 298 -6.09 6.67 -2.24
N PRO A 299 -6.42 7.47 -3.25
CA PRO A 299 -7.05 8.76 -2.98
C PRO A 299 -8.53 8.69 -2.66
N GLY A 300 -9.27 7.66 -3.04
CA GLY A 300 -10.71 7.65 -2.82
C GLY A 300 -11.32 6.25 -2.76
N LEU A 301 -12.57 6.14 -2.26
CA LEU A 301 -13.28 4.87 -2.12
C LEU A 301 -13.74 4.32 -3.48
N ALA A 302 -14.39 5.12 -4.30
CA ALA A 302 -14.99 4.66 -5.54
C ALA A 302 -13.94 4.49 -6.64
N VAL A 303 -13.05 5.46 -6.83
CA VAL A 303 -11.94 5.34 -7.79
C VAL A 303 -10.90 4.34 -7.30
N GLY A 304 -10.52 4.38 -6.03
CA GLY A 304 -9.62 3.39 -5.45
C GLY A 304 -10.16 1.97 -5.55
N HIS A 305 -11.47 1.78 -5.42
CA HIS A 305 -12.12 0.48 -5.59
C HIS A 305 -12.05 -0.03 -7.04
N VAL A 306 -12.18 0.85 -8.01
CA VAL A 306 -12.01 0.55 -9.44
C VAL A 306 -10.58 0.12 -9.75
N LEU A 307 -9.63 0.72 -9.08
CA LEU A 307 -8.19 0.50 -9.28
C LEU A 307 -7.63 -0.56 -8.33
N ALA A 308 -8.44 -1.06 -7.38
CA ALA A 308 -8.02 -2.05 -6.41
C ALA A 308 -7.43 -3.30 -7.08
N GLY A 309 -6.24 -3.68 -6.65
CA GLY A 309 -5.51 -4.84 -7.14
C GLY A 309 -4.15 -4.55 -7.77
N LEU A 310 -3.81 -3.28 -8.01
CA LEU A 310 -2.45 -2.86 -8.37
C LEU A 310 -1.89 -1.98 -7.28
N GLY A 311 -0.66 -2.14 -6.92
CA GLY A 311 0.00 -1.38 -5.86
C GLY A 311 0.12 0.13 -6.10
N ASP A 312 -0.33 0.62 -7.25
CA ASP A 312 -0.38 2.03 -7.62
C ASP A 312 -1.76 2.32 -8.23
N PRO A 313 -2.65 3.06 -7.56
CA PRO A 313 -3.98 3.38 -8.08
C PRO A 313 -3.91 4.18 -9.38
N PHE A 314 -2.85 4.95 -9.58
CA PHE A 314 -2.62 5.71 -10.80
C PHE A 314 -2.02 4.87 -11.94
N ALA A 315 -1.68 3.61 -11.68
CA ALA A 315 -1.21 2.68 -12.71
C ALA A 315 -2.23 2.41 -13.82
N PHE A 316 -3.50 2.62 -13.54
CA PHE A 316 -4.59 2.44 -14.51
C PHE A 316 -4.96 3.69 -15.29
N TYR A 317 -4.55 4.85 -14.80
CA TYR A 317 -4.60 6.03 -15.63
C TYR A 317 -3.61 5.83 -16.79
N SER A 318 -3.82 6.50 -17.88
CA SER A 318 -2.99 6.32 -19.07
C SER A 318 -1.52 6.26 -18.69
N SER A 319 -0.75 5.54 -19.47
CA SER A 319 0.71 5.55 -19.39
C SER A 319 1.33 6.95 -19.25
N ASP A 320 0.56 7.97 -19.59
CA ASP A 320 0.97 9.37 -19.60
C ASP A 320 0.75 10.11 -18.29
N GLY A 321 0.02 9.51 -17.31
CA GLY A 321 -0.10 10.03 -15.96
C GLY A 321 -1.44 10.67 -15.60
N VAL A 322 -1.50 11.25 -14.41
CA VAL A 322 -2.72 11.76 -13.79
C VAL A 322 -2.47 13.07 -13.06
N ARG A 323 -3.50 13.89 -12.96
CA ARG A 323 -3.59 15.03 -12.07
C ARG A 323 -4.80 14.83 -11.14
N MET A 324 -4.57 14.95 -9.84
CA MET A 324 -5.59 14.84 -8.82
C MET A 324 -5.58 16.05 -7.90
N PHE A 325 -6.75 16.51 -7.53
CA PHE A 325 -6.99 17.41 -6.42
C PHE A 325 -7.92 16.74 -5.42
N ASN A 326 -7.62 16.87 -4.14
CA ASN A 326 -8.47 16.45 -3.05
C ASN A 326 -8.68 17.63 -2.11
N VAL A 327 -9.89 17.76 -1.62
CA VAL A 327 -10.23 18.60 -0.47
C VAL A 327 -11.08 17.78 0.48
N GLY A 328 -10.82 17.86 1.76
CA GLY A 328 -11.53 17.06 2.75
C GLY A 328 -11.55 17.71 4.12
N VAL A 329 -12.35 17.13 4.98
CA VAL A 329 -12.42 17.49 6.39
C VAL A 329 -12.63 16.25 7.22
N ASP A 330 -11.87 16.14 8.30
CA ASP A 330 -12.08 15.16 9.35
C ASP A 330 -12.73 15.84 10.54
N TYR A 331 -13.73 15.19 11.14
CA TYR A 331 -14.41 15.61 12.35
C TYR A 331 -14.32 14.52 13.41
N VAL A 332 -13.72 14.83 14.53
CA VAL A 332 -13.55 13.91 15.67
C VAL A 332 -14.63 14.16 16.70
N TRP A 333 -15.42 13.13 17.01
CA TRP A 333 -16.45 13.17 18.05
C TRP A 333 -16.32 11.92 18.95
N ASN A 334 -15.80 12.13 20.14
CA ASN A 334 -15.47 11.03 21.06
C ASN A 334 -14.59 9.96 20.39
N LYS A 335 -15.15 8.77 20.21
CA LYS A 335 -14.51 7.62 19.55
C LYS A 335 -14.75 7.55 18.05
N PHE A 336 -15.49 8.50 17.49
CA PHE A 336 -15.77 8.55 16.05
C PHE A 336 -14.85 9.55 15.35
N VAL A 337 -14.45 9.18 14.15
CA VAL A 337 -13.83 10.07 13.17
C VAL A 337 -14.69 10.01 11.90
N PHE A 338 -15.22 11.13 11.50
CA PHE A 338 -15.97 11.29 10.25
C PHE A 338 -15.10 12.04 9.26
N SER A 339 -14.91 11.47 8.08
CA SER A 339 -14.16 12.07 6.98
C SER A 339 -15.09 12.32 5.80
N LEU A 340 -15.08 13.55 5.30
CA LEU A 340 -15.75 13.92 4.05
C LEU A 340 -14.69 14.40 3.09
N ASP A 341 -14.63 13.78 1.91
CA ASP A 341 -13.65 14.04 0.87
C ASP A 341 -14.29 14.32 -0.47
N GLY A 342 -13.73 15.28 -1.18
CA GLY A 342 -14.01 15.54 -2.58
C GLY A 342 -12.73 15.38 -3.42
N PHE A 343 -12.80 14.64 -4.50
CA PHE A 343 -11.68 14.41 -5.42
C PHE A 343 -12.03 14.87 -6.82
N SER A 344 -11.02 15.36 -7.53
CA SER A 344 -11.07 15.58 -8.97
C SER A 344 -9.85 14.91 -9.61
N PHE A 345 -10.10 13.97 -10.50
CA PHE A 345 -9.09 13.26 -11.25
C PHE A 345 -9.15 13.67 -12.71
N GLN A 346 -8.03 13.91 -13.33
CA GLN A 346 -7.91 14.19 -14.74
C GLN A 346 -6.76 13.41 -15.35
N ASP A 347 -7.02 12.72 -16.45
CA ASP A 347 -5.97 12.15 -17.28
C ASP A 347 -5.14 13.25 -17.92
N ARG A 348 -3.83 13.05 -18.02
CA ARG A 348 -2.91 14.06 -18.57
C ARG A 348 -3.05 14.24 -20.08
N THR A 349 -3.35 13.16 -20.80
CA THR A 349 -3.45 13.17 -22.28
C THR A 349 -4.86 13.36 -22.76
N ALA A 350 -5.81 12.69 -22.14
CA ALA A 350 -7.23 12.85 -22.44
C ALA A 350 -7.79 14.03 -21.64
N LYS A 351 -7.51 15.25 -22.08
CA LYS A 351 -7.90 16.51 -21.37
C LYS A 351 -9.40 16.60 -21.09
N ASP A 352 -10.22 15.88 -21.86
CA ASP A 352 -11.67 15.84 -21.71
C ASP A 352 -12.13 14.70 -20.78
N SER A 353 -11.21 13.83 -20.34
CA SER A 353 -11.49 12.75 -19.40
C SER A 353 -11.25 13.23 -17.98
N SER A 354 -12.31 13.52 -17.27
CA SER A 354 -12.27 13.87 -15.87
C SER A 354 -13.23 13.02 -15.06
N THR A 355 -12.85 12.75 -13.83
CA THR A 355 -13.67 12.06 -12.83
C THR A 355 -13.72 12.91 -11.59
N TRP A 356 -14.88 13.08 -11.00
CA TRP A 356 -14.99 13.60 -9.66
C TRP A 356 -15.60 12.55 -8.75
N GLU A 357 -15.21 12.59 -7.50
CA GLU A 357 -15.65 11.66 -6.48
C GLU A 357 -15.95 12.41 -5.18
N ALA A 358 -16.93 11.92 -4.44
CA ALA A 358 -17.24 12.37 -3.09
C ALA A 358 -17.37 11.15 -2.19
N ASP A 359 -16.66 11.17 -1.07
CA ASP A 359 -16.61 10.09 -0.10
C ASP A 359 -17.00 10.57 1.28
N LEU A 360 -17.79 9.75 1.97
CA LEU A 360 -18.07 9.90 3.39
C LEU A 360 -17.62 8.63 4.11
N VAL A 361 -16.73 8.75 5.07
CA VAL A 361 -16.21 7.64 5.88
C VAL A 361 -16.43 7.93 7.34
N ALA A 362 -16.92 6.94 8.08
CA ALA A 362 -17.00 6.96 9.54
C ALA A 362 -16.13 5.84 10.10
N LYS A 363 -15.23 6.16 11.02
CA LYS A 363 -14.43 5.22 11.79
C LYS A 363 -14.83 5.31 13.26
N TYR A 364 -15.02 4.16 13.91
CA TYR A 364 -15.32 4.05 15.32
C TYR A 364 -14.17 3.30 16.02
N ASN A 365 -13.41 4.00 16.84
CA ASN A 365 -12.33 3.45 17.64
C ASN A 365 -12.94 2.88 18.94
N HIS A 366 -13.26 1.59 18.97
CA HIS A 366 -13.80 0.95 20.18
C HIS A 366 -12.78 1.03 21.32
N ASN A 367 -11.53 0.70 21.02
CA ASN A 367 -10.35 0.85 21.86
C ASN A 367 -9.11 0.95 20.93
N ASP A 368 -7.90 0.89 21.51
CA ASP A 368 -6.64 0.98 20.78
C ASP A 368 -6.40 -0.21 19.82
N TYR A 369 -7.12 -1.31 20.00
CA TYR A 369 -6.96 -2.55 19.26
C TYR A 369 -8.06 -2.80 18.24
N VAL A 370 -9.25 -2.23 18.43
CA VAL A 370 -10.44 -2.54 17.61
C VAL A 370 -11.02 -1.29 17.01
N GLN A 371 -11.05 -1.24 15.69
CA GLN A 371 -11.67 -0.19 14.92
C GLN A 371 -12.72 -0.78 13.97
N LEU A 372 -13.90 -0.16 13.92
CA LEU A 372 -14.92 -0.39 12.90
C LEU A 372 -14.91 0.78 11.94
N PHE A 373 -15.21 0.54 10.68
CA PHE A 373 -15.38 1.62 9.71
C PHE A 373 -16.53 1.32 8.75
N ALA A 374 -17.15 2.40 8.27
CA ALA A 374 -18.14 2.37 7.22
C ALA A 374 -17.88 3.55 6.28
N GLY A 375 -18.10 3.35 4.99
CA GLY A 375 -17.91 4.40 4.00
C GLY A 375 -18.86 4.27 2.83
N ILE A 376 -19.18 5.39 2.21
CA ILE A 376 -19.87 5.47 0.94
C ILE A 376 -19.13 6.43 0.05
N GLY A 377 -18.86 6.01 -1.20
CA GLY A 377 -18.24 6.80 -2.23
C GLY A 377 -19.11 6.86 -3.47
N TYR A 378 -19.12 8.01 -4.11
CA TYR A 378 -19.79 8.23 -5.39
C TYR A 378 -18.82 8.91 -6.35
N ALA A 379 -18.56 8.27 -7.49
CA ALA A 379 -17.73 8.80 -8.54
C ALA A 379 -18.52 8.97 -9.84
N LYS A 380 -18.33 10.11 -10.50
CA LYS A 380 -18.91 10.42 -11.80
C LYS A 380 -17.82 10.62 -12.83
N TYR A 381 -17.91 9.87 -13.90
CA TYR A 381 -16.99 9.93 -15.02
C TYR A 381 -17.55 10.83 -16.10
N SER A 382 -16.77 11.81 -16.58
CA SER A 382 -17.12 12.62 -17.76
C SER A 382 -16.37 12.08 -18.95
N ASN A 383 -17.09 11.93 -20.10
CA ASN A 383 -16.55 11.51 -21.39
C ASN A 383 -15.79 10.19 -21.36
N ALA A 384 -16.51 9.10 -21.14
CA ALA A 384 -16.00 7.74 -21.07
C ALA A 384 -15.50 7.15 -22.41
N GLU A 385 -15.19 7.98 -23.41
CA GLU A 385 -14.55 7.53 -24.64
C GLU A 385 -13.07 7.16 -24.44
N SER A 386 -12.51 7.48 -23.28
CA SER A 386 -11.09 7.27 -23.12
C SER A 386 -10.76 5.81 -22.75
N ASP A 387 -9.85 5.25 -23.49
CA ASP A 387 -9.15 4.00 -23.20
C ASP A 387 -8.42 4.00 -21.86
N THR A 388 -8.44 5.10 -21.14
CA THR A 388 -7.70 5.41 -19.92
C THR A 388 -7.96 4.41 -18.80
N PHE A 389 -9.18 3.89 -18.71
CA PHE A 389 -9.53 2.88 -17.70
C PHE A 389 -9.63 1.45 -18.28
N GLY A 390 -9.03 1.20 -19.45
CA GLY A 390 -9.14 -0.10 -20.14
C GLY A 390 -10.56 -0.44 -20.60
N ARG A 391 -11.42 0.58 -20.76
CA ARG A 391 -12.86 0.43 -21.01
C ARG A 391 -13.26 1.00 -22.36
N LYS A 392 -12.70 0.45 -23.45
CA LYS A 392 -13.25 0.69 -24.77
C LYS A 392 -14.74 0.30 -24.79
N ASN A 393 -15.60 1.25 -25.09
CA ASN A 393 -17.04 1.07 -25.34
C ASN A 393 -17.95 0.79 -24.12
N GLN A 394 -17.61 1.20 -22.91
CA GLN A 394 -18.56 1.16 -21.82
C GLN A 394 -19.01 2.58 -21.45
N ASP A 395 -20.30 2.87 -21.66
CA ASP A 395 -21.00 4.08 -21.17
C ASP A 395 -21.04 4.09 -19.63
N THR A 396 -19.89 4.21 -18.99
CA THR A 396 -19.81 4.21 -17.53
C THR A 396 -19.96 5.63 -17.03
N LYS A 397 -21.15 5.95 -16.57
CA LYS A 397 -21.41 7.31 -16.10
C LYS A 397 -21.13 7.52 -14.64
N ASP A 398 -21.50 6.56 -13.81
CA ASP A 398 -21.47 6.73 -12.36
C ASP A 398 -21.07 5.42 -11.67
N ASN A 399 -20.35 5.52 -10.55
CA ASN A 399 -20.01 4.40 -9.70
C ASN A 399 -20.34 4.76 -8.24
N THR A 400 -21.08 3.91 -7.55
CA THR A 400 -21.36 4.05 -6.12
C THR A 400 -20.76 2.85 -5.39
N VAL A 401 -20.02 3.10 -4.33
CA VAL A 401 -19.39 2.06 -3.51
C VAL A 401 -19.81 2.26 -2.07
N GLY A 402 -20.33 1.21 -1.45
CA GLY A 402 -20.52 1.12 -0.01
C GLY A 402 -19.51 0.16 0.59
N GLN A 403 -18.89 0.51 1.71
CA GLN A 403 -17.97 -0.34 2.43
C GLN A 403 -18.30 -0.39 3.92
N LEU A 404 -18.10 -1.57 4.51
CA LEU A 404 -18.16 -1.78 5.95
C LEU A 404 -17.02 -2.71 6.35
N GLY A 405 -16.31 -2.38 7.42
CA GLY A 405 -15.22 -3.24 7.82
C GLY A 405 -14.82 -3.09 9.28
N MET A 406 -13.89 -3.95 9.63
CA MET A 406 -13.31 -4.04 10.97
C MET A 406 -11.81 -4.29 10.84
N LEU A 407 -11.05 -3.62 11.69
CA LEU A 407 -9.63 -3.86 11.89
C LEU A 407 -9.40 -4.14 13.37
N ILE A 408 -8.78 -5.27 13.67
CA ILE A 408 -8.32 -5.65 15.01
C ILE A 408 -6.81 -5.77 14.96
N LYS A 409 -6.10 -5.12 15.87
CA LYS A 409 -4.64 -5.23 16.06
C LYS A 409 -4.35 -5.86 17.42
N PHE A 410 -3.30 -6.65 17.52
CA PHE A 410 -2.90 -7.31 18.76
C PHE A 410 -1.41 -7.64 18.79
#